data_0132b7b39cc88756bdadcd2b9c595782
#
_entry.id   0132b7b39cc88756bdadcd2b9c595782
#
_cell.length_a   1.000
_cell.length_b   1.000
_cell.length_c   1.000
_cell.angle_alpha   90.00
_cell.angle_beta   90.00
_cell.angle_gamma   90.00
#
_symmetry.space_group_name_H-M   'P 1'
#
loop_
_entity.id
_entity.type
_entity.pdbx_description
1 polymer ?
#
loop_
_entity_poly.entity_id
_entity_poly.type
_entity_poly.pdbx_seq_one_letter_code
_entity_poly.pdbx_strand_id
1 'polypeptide(L)'
;MDHTRDPCPWVILNDFGGAFAMGDTCLAIGGTVWHGIKGYRNSPYGERRIGAISAIKMRAPVLGGNFGAYGAIYVLGTNILCSGLRGHKEDPWNSIAAGFLTGGALAIRGGYKAARNGAIGCALLLAVIEGVGIGFQKMFAGSTKLEMPAPPPSDERALA
;
A
#
# COMPACT_ATOMS: atom_id res chain seq x y z
N MET A 1 9.36 23.30 -12.98
CA MET A 1 10.39 22.97 -11.99
C MET A 1 9.69 22.40 -10.77
N ASP A 2 9.73 21.09 -10.63
CA ASP A 2 9.02 20.39 -9.56
C ASP A 2 9.89 20.39 -8.30
N HIS A 3 9.74 21.43 -7.47
CA HIS A 3 10.53 21.64 -6.25
C HIS A 3 9.94 20.96 -5.00
N THR A 4 9.00 20.01 -5.16
CA THR A 4 8.28 19.41 -4.04
C THR A 4 8.71 18.00 -3.68
N ARG A 5 9.78 17.47 -4.25
CA ARG A 5 10.27 16.14 -3.88
C ARG A 5 11.53 16.26 -3.02
N ASP A 6 11.40 15.79 -1.78
CA ASP A 6 12.53 15.65 -0.87
C ASP A 6 13.66 14.80 -1.46
N PRO A 7 14.94 15.07 -1.10
CA PRO A 7 16.07 14.32 -1.61
C PRO A 7 15.95 12.82 -1.26
N CYS A 8 16.43 11.99 -2.16
CA CYS A 8 16.21 10.56 -2.23
C CYS A 8 16.29 9.75 -0.91
N PRO A 9 17.19 9.97 0.05
CA PRO A 9 17.18 9.16 1.26
C PRO A 9 15.99 9.47 2.20
N TRP A 10 15.54 10.72 2.25
CA TRP A 10 14.44 11.13 3.13
C TRP A 10 13.07 10.67 2.64
N VAL A 11 12.85 10.65 1.33
CA VAL A 11 11.60 10.14 0.73
C VAL A 11 11.38 8.68 1.09
N ILE A 12 12.42 7.84 1.00
CA ILE A 12 12.32 6.42 1.33
C ILE A 12 11.93 6.21 2.80
N LEU A 13 12.55 6.97 3.72
CA LEU A 13 12.24 6.87 5.13
C LEU A 13 10.83 7.38 5.46
N ASN A 14 10.41 8.46 4.83
CA ASN A 14 9.09 9.03 5.03
C ASN A 14 7.99 8.10 4.50
N ASP A 15 8.16 7.56 3.29
CA ASP A 15 7.24 6.63 2.68
C ASP A 15 7.17 5.31 3.44
N PHE A 16 8.32 4.80 3.91
CA PHE A 16 8.40 3.62 4.76
C PHE A 16 7.63 3.82 6.08
N GLY A 17 7.89 4.94 6.76
CA GLY A 17 7.21 5.28 8.01
C GLY A 17 5.72 5.52 7.82
N GLY A 18 5.33 6.22 6.76
CA GLY A 18 3.94 6.47 6.39
C GLY A 18 3.18 5.18 6.08
N ALA A 19 3.74 4.30 5.28
CA ALA A 19 3.14 3.00 4.96
C ALA A 19 3.00 2.10 6.18
N PHE A 20 4.01 2.10 7.07
CA PHE A 20 3.95 1.38 8.34
C PHE A 20 2.82 1.91 9.22
N ALA A 21 2.77 3.22 9.44
CA ALA A 21 1.77 3.86 10.29
C ALA A 21 0.34 3.67 9.75
N MET A 22 0.13 3.82 8.44
CA MET A 22 -1.19 3.60 7.83
C MET A 22 -1.63 2.14 7.93
N GLY A 23 -0.73 1.20 7.62
CA GLY A 23 -1.03 -0.23 7.70
C GLY A 23 -1.35 -0.66 9.13
N ASP A 24 -0.55 -0.24 10.09
CA ASP A 24 -0.76 -0.53 11.52
C ASP A 24 -2.08 0.07 12.02
N THR A 25 -2.33 1.35 11.77
CA THR A 25 -3.52 2.06 12.26
C THR A 25 -4.81 1.49 11.65
N CYS A 26 -4.89 1.34 10.33
CA CYS A 26 -6.10 0.86 9.66
C CYS A 26 -6.47 -0.55 10.10
N LEU A 27 -5.49 -1.44 10.25
CA LEU A 27 -5.78 -2.82 10.61
C LEU A 27 -5.85 -3.08 12.10
N ALA A 28 -5.19 -2.26 12.91
CA ALA A 28 -5.43 -2.27 14.34
C ALA A 28 -6.90 -1.90 14.64
N ILE A 29 -7.44 -0.86 13.98
CA ILE A 29 -8.84 -0.46 14.12
C ILE A 29 -9.78 -1.55 13.59
N GLY A 30 -9.56 -2.03 12.37
CA GLY A 30 -10.36 -3.11 11.76
C GLY A 30 -10.28 -4.41 12.56
N GLY A 31 -9.10 -4.77 13.04
CA GLY A 31 -8.85 -5.91 13.90
C GLY A 31 -9.55 -5.79 15.26
N THR A 32 -9.58 -4.60 15.84
CA THR A 32 -10.29 -4.31 17.09
C THR A 32 -11.78 -4.57 16.94
N VAL A 33 -12.40 -4.06 15.88
CA VAL A 33 -13.83 -4.28 15.63
C VAL A 33 -14.12 -5.76 15.38
N TRP A 34 -13.40 -6.40 14.49
CA TRP A 34 -13.64 -7.80 14.12
C TRP A 34 -13.43 -8.76 15.29
N HIS A 35 -12.29 -8.65 15.97
CA HIS A 35 -11.97 -9.52 17.09
C HIS A 35 -12.78 -9.18 18.35
N GLY A 36 -13.16 -7.93 18.52
CA GLY A 36 -14.09 -7.52 19.58
C GLY A 36 -15.45 -8.18 19.44
N ILE A 37 -16.05 -8.13 18.26
CA ILE A 37 -17.33 -8.79 17.97
C ILE A 37 -17.21 -10.31 18.14
N LYS A 38 -16.13 -10.90 17.61
CA LYS A 38 -15.90 -12.35 17.72
C LYS A 38 -15.69 -12.78 19.17
N GLY A 39 -14.91 -12.03 19.94
CA GLY A 39 -14.67 -12.29 21.36
C GLY A 39 -15.95 -12.17 22.19
N TYR A 40 -16.78 -11.16 21.90
CA TYR A 40 -18.08 -10.98 22.55
C TYR A 40 -19.04 -12.14 22.29
N ARG A 41 -19.08 -12.65 21.05
CA ARG A 41 -19.96 -13.78 20.68
C ARG A 41 -19.49 -15.12 21.26
N ASN A 42 -18.18 -15.33 21.41
CA ASN A 42 -17.61 -16.59 21.87
C ASN A 42 -17.53 -16.70 23.41
N SER A 43 -17.81 -15.62 24.14
CA SER A 43 -17.75 -15.62 25.60
C SER A 43 -19.07 -15.94 26.24
N PRO A 44 -19.09 -16.66 27.39
CA PRO A 44 -20.32 -17.01 28.12
C PRO A 44 -21.08 -15.78 28.63
N TYR A 45 -22.36 -15.95 28.88
CA TYR A 45 -23.22 -14.90 29.42
C TYR A 45 -22.67 -14.41 30.77
N GLY A 46 -22.45 -13.10 30.89
CA GLY A 46 -21.88 -12.45 32.09
C GLY A 46 -20.43 -11.95 31.87
N GLU A 47 -19.59 -12.64 31.11
CA GLU A 47 -18.17 -12.27 30.87
C GLU A 47 -17.89 -11.76 29.44
N ARG A 48 -18.94 -11.46 28.69
CA ARG A 48 -18.82 -11.07 27.27
C ARG A 48 -17.94 -9.85 27.05
N ARG A 49 -17.99 -8.87 27.99
CA ARG A 49 -17.14 -7.66 27.89
C ARG A 49 -15.66 -7.99 28.09
N ILE A 50 -15.35 -8.83 29.07
CA ILE A 50 -13.98 -9.26 29.37
C ILE A 50 -13.42 -10.07 28.21
N GLY A 51 -14.21 -10.98 27.65
CA GLY A 51 -13.81 -11.78 26.49
C GLY A 51 -13.57 -10.95 25.24
N ALA A 52 -14.37 -9.92 24.97
CA ALA A 52 -14.15 -8.98 23.88
C ALA A 52 -12.83 -8.22 24.06
N ILE A 53 -12.59 -7.65 25.24
CA ILE A 53 -11.39 -6.87 25.55
C ILE A 53 -10.12 -7.76 25.45
N SER A 54 -10.17 -8.98 25.95
CA SER A 54 -9.04 -9.89 25.89
C SER A 54 -8.71 -10.30 24.46
N ALA A 55 -9.73 -10.57 23.64
CA ALA A 55 -9.55 -10.89 22.21
C ALA A 55 -8.94 -9.72 21.42
N ILE A 56 -9.35 -8.49 21.73
CA ILE A 56 -8.78 -7.27 21.13
C ILE A 56 -7.31 -7.14 21.51
N LYS A 57 -7.00 -7.20 22.81
CA LYS A 57 -5.62 -7.05 23.31
C LYS A 57 -4.64 -8.06 22.69
N MET A 58 -5.08 -9.27 22.46
CA MET A 58 -4.23 -10.34 21.92
C MET A 58 -4.06 -10.27 20.40
N ARG A 59 -5.08 -9.84 19.67
CA ARG A 59 -5.11 -9.99 18.21
C ARG A 59 -4.96 -8.70 17.42
N ALA A 60 -5.49 -7.59 17.91
CA ALA A 60 -5.45 -6.33 17.16
C ALA A 60 -4.02 -5.81 16.95
N PRO A 61 -3.12 -5.80 17.95
CA PRO A 61 -1.73 -5.35 17.75
C PRO A 61 -0.95 -6.23 16.78
N VAL A 62 -1.22 -7.55 16.79
CA VAL A 62 -0.54 -8.48 15.88
C VAL A 62 -0.94 -8.25 14.43
N LEU A 63 -2.23 -7.98 14.20
CA LEU A 63 -2.71 -7.65 12.85
C LEU A 63 -2.16 -6.33 12.36
N GLY A 64 -2.21 -5.28 13.18
CA GLY A 64 -1.64 -3.98 12.85
C GLY A 64 -0.16 -4.09 12.50
N GLY A 65 0.65 -4.65 13.40
CA GLY A 65 2.08 -4.81 13.20
C GLY A 65 2.46 -5.63 11.96
N ASN A 66 1.75 -6.72 11.69
CA ASN A 66 1.98 -7.51 10.47
C ASN A 66 1.72 -6.70 9.20
N PHE A 67 0.64 -5.94 9.18
CA PHE A 67 0.29 -5.12 8.01
C PHE A 67 1.16 -3.87 7.87
N GLY A 68 1.53 -3.26 8.99
CA GLY A 68 2.51 -2.18 8.98
C GLY A 68 3.85 -2.63 8.38
N ALA A 69 4.34 -3.81 8.81
CA ALA A 69 5.54 -4.41 8.24
C ALA A 69 5.36 -4.73 6.74
N TYR A 70 4.18 -5.19 6.33
CA TYR A 70 3.85 -5.44 4.92
C TYR A 70 3.97 -4.18 4.08
N GLY A 71 3.30 -3.11 4.51
CA GLY A 71 3.33 -1.82 3.82
C GLY A 71 4.74 -1.25 3.71
N ALA A 72 5.48 -1.30 4.83
CA ALA A 72 6.84 -0.82 4.88
C ALA A 72 7.80 -1.57 3.93
N ILE A 73 7.76 -2.90 3.90
CA ILE A 73 8.59 -3.72 3.01
C ILE A 73 8.19 -3.49 1.54
N TYR A 74 6.89 -3.34 1.28
CA TYR A 74 6.39 -3.06 -0.06
C TYR A 74 6.90 -1.72 -0.59
N VAL A 75 6.79 -0.65 0.19
CA VAL A 75 7.29 0.68 -0.18
C VAL A 75 8.80 0.68 -0.36
N LEU A 76 9.53 0.00 0.52
CA LEU A 76 10.98 -0.13 0.39
C LEU A 76 11.34 -0.88 -0.92
N GLY A 77 10.66 -1.97 -1.22
CA GLY A 77 10.85 -2.73 -2.45
C GLY A 77 10.56 -1.89 -3.69
N THR A 78 9.47 -1.13 -3.69
CA THR A 78 9.09 -0.25 -4.79
C THR A 78 10.13 0.84 -5.00
N ASN A 79 10.59 1.50 -3.94
CA ASN A 79 11.60 2.56 -4.02
C ASN A 79 12.96 2.04 -4.50
N ILE A 80 13.40 0.87 -4.04
CA ILE A 80 14.66 0.25 -4.49
C ILE A 80 14.59 -0.14 -5.97
N LEU A 81 13.48 -0.72 -6.40
CA LEU A 81 13.28 -1.10 -7.81
C LEU A 81 13.19 0.13 -8.73
N CYS A 82 12.51 1.19 -8.28
CA CYS A 82 12.42 2.45 -9.03
C CYS A 82 13.75 3.16 -9.19
N SER A 83 14.54 3.24 -8.12
CA SER A 83 15.79 3.98 -8.13
C SER A 83 16.95 3.21 -8.73
N GLY A 84 16.93 1.86 -8.60
CA GLY A 84 18.08 1.03 -8.94
C GLY A 84 18.03 0.34 -10.29
N LEU A 85 16.87 -0.05 -10.79
CA LEU A 85 16.77 -0.94 -11.95
C LEU A 85 16.13 -0.34 -13.20
N ARG A 86 15.22 0.60 -13.12
CA ARG A 86 14.46 1.06 -14.29
C ARG A 86 14.26 2.56 -14.47
N GLY A 87 14.50 3.38 -13.47
CA GLY A 87 14.38 4.85 -13.60
C GLY A 87 12.97 5.39 -13.90
N HIS A 88 11.99 4.54 -14.19
CA HIS A 88 10.60 4.92 -14.47
C HIS A 88 9.74 4.62 -13.25
N LYS A 89 9.18 5.66 -12.66
CA LYS A 89 8.44 5.58 -11.37
C LYS A 89 7.02 5.06 -11.50
N GLU A 90 6.47 4.98 -12.71
CA GLU A 90 5.03 4.74 -12.95
C GLU A 90 4.73 3.41 -13.68
N ASP A 91 5.70 2.51 -13.77
CA ASP A 91 5.47 1.23 -14.41
C ASP A 91 4.71 0.27 -13.49
N PRO A 92 3.54 -0.27 -13.91
CA PRO A 92 2.77 -1.25 -13.13
C PRO A 92 3.58 -2.53 -12.83
N TRP A 93 4.55 -2.84 -13.64
CA TRP A 93 5.49 -3.96 -13.42
C TRP A 93 6.33 -3.81 -12.17
N ASN A 94 6.64 -2.59 -11.79
CA ASN A 94 7.41 -2.30 -10.60
C ASN A 94 6.64 -2.65 -9.33
N SER A 95 5.35 -2.30 -9.28
CA SER A 95 4.43 -2.66 -8.19
C SER A 95 4.29 -4.17 -8.05
N ILE A 96 4.16 -4.89 -9.17
CA ILE A 96 4.04 -6.36 -9.17
C ILE A 96 5.33 -7.02 -8.66
N ALA A 97 6.50 -6.54 -9.11
CA ALA A 97 7.79 -7.05 -8.66
C ALA A 97 8.04 -6.76 -7.16
N ALA A 98 7.69 -5.56 -6.68
CA ALA A 98 7.76 -5.21 -5.27
C ALA A 98 6.84 -6.09 -4.42
N GLY A 99 5.63 -6.38 -4.90
CA GLY A 99 4.70 -7.29 -4.24
C GLY A 99 5.19 -8.72 -4.18
N PHE A 100 5.83 -9.19 -5.26
CA PHE A 100 6.46 -10.52 -5.29
C PHE A 100 7.56 -10.63 -4.21
N LEU A 101 8.44 -9.65 -4.14
CA LEU A 101 9.52 -9.62 -3.13
C LEU A 101 8.96 -9.53 -1.71
N THR A 102 7.97 -8.67 -1.49
CA THR A 102 7.34 -8.49 -0.18
C THR A 102 6.63 -9.75 0.29
N GLY A 103 5.84 -10.38 -0.57
CA GLY A 103 5.16 -11.63 -0.26
C GLY A 103 6.12 -12.78 0.04
N GLY A 104 7.22 -12.85 -0.73
CA GLY A 104 8.29 -13.82 -0.49
C GLY A 104 9.01 -13.60 0.85
N ALA A 105 9.40 -12.35 1.14
CA ALA A 105 10.10 -11.99 2.37
C ALA A 105 9.28 -12.30 3.63
N LEU A 106 7.99 -12.02 3.62
CA LEU A 106 7.13 -12.28 4.76
C LEU A 106 6.82 -13.76 4.97
N ALA A 107 6.65 -14.49 3.88
CA ALA A 107 6.36 -15.92 3.95
C ALA A 107 7.60 -16.80 4.14
N ILE A 108 8.82 -16.23 4.15
CA ILE A 108 10.08 -16.97 4.27
C ILE A 108 10.18 -17.78 5.58
N ARG A 109 9.55 -17.26 6.64
CA ARG A 109 9.47 -17.96 7.93
C ARG A 109 8.69 -19.27 7.88
N GLY A 110 7.80 -19.44 6.92
CA GLY A 110 7.01 -20.66 6.70
C GLY A 110 7.74 -21.71 5.84
N GLY A 111 8.98 -21.42 5.42
CA GLY A 111 9.78 -22.29 4.56
C GLY A 111 9.64 -21.94 3.07
N TYR A 112 10.47 -22.58 2.23
CA TYR A 112 10.59 -22.27 0.80
C TYR A 112 9.25 -22.38 0.03
N LYS A 113 8.44 -23.40 0.34
CA LYS A 113 7.14 -23.61 -0.30
C LYS A 113 6.16 -22.49 0.04
N ALA A 114 6.15 -22.05 1.30
CA ALA A 114 5.32 -20.92 1.76
C ALA A 114 5.79 -19.60 1.13
N ALA A 115 7.09 -19.35 1.08
CA ALA A 115 7.68 -18.16 0.47
C ALA A 115 7.29 -18.03 -1.01
N ARG A 116 7.44 -19.11 -1.78
CA ARG A 116 7.05 -19.13 -3.19
C ARG A 116 5.56 -18.86 -3.39
N ASN A 117 4.71 -19.54 -2.62
CA ASN A 117 3.25 -19.34 -2.74
C ASN A 117 2.83 -17.94 -2.30
N GLY A 118 3.45 -17.40 -1.24
CA GLY A 118 3.24 -16.04 -0.77
C GLY A 118 3.65 -14.99 -1.81
N ALA A 119 4.82 -15.18 -2.43
CA ALA A 119 5.32 -14.30 -3.49
C ALA A 119 4.38 -14.27 -4.70
N ILE A 120 3.97 -15.44 -5.18
CA ILE A 120 3.05 -15.56 -6.34
C ILE A 120 1.68 -14.96 -5.97
N GLY A 121 1.14 -15.26 -4.79
CA GLY A 121 -0.16 -14.77 -4.35
C GLY A 121 -0.19 -13.24 -4.27
N CYS A 122 0.83 -12.62 -3.67
CA CYS A 122 0.93 -11.16 -3.59
C CYS A 122 1.13 -10.50 -4.96
N ALA A 123 1.95 -11.08 -5.83
CA ALA A 123 2.14 -10.57 -7.19
C ALA A 123 0.85 -10.59 -8.00
N LEU A 124 0.09 -11.69 -7.94
CA LEU A 124 -1.21 -11.81 -8.61
C LEU A 124 -2.24 -10.80 -8.06
N LEU A 125 -2.30 -10.64 -6.75
CA LEU A 125 -3.22 -9.70 -6.11
C LEU A 125 -2.91 -8.26 -6.55
N LEU A 126 -1.65 -7.86 -6.58
CA LEU A 126 -1.24 -6.54 -7.04
C LEU A 126 -1.46 -6.36 -8.55
N ALA A 127 -1.23 -7.39 -9.36
CA ALA A 127 -1.53 -7.35 -10.78
C ALA A 127 -3.03 -7.09 -11.06
N VAL A 128 -3.90 -7.71 -10.27
CA VAL A 128 -5.36 -7.45 -10.35
C VAL A 128 -5.69 -6.03 -9.92
N ILE A 129 -5.13 -5.54 -8.80
CA ILE A 129 -5.39 -4.18 -8.31
C ILE A 129 -4.92 -3.13 -9.34
N GLU A 130 -3.71 -3.27 -9.89
CA GLU A 130 -3.19 -2.39 -10.93
C GLU A 130 -4.03 -2.45 -12.20
N GLY A 131 -4.41 -3.65 -12.64
CA GLY A 131 -5.28 -3.82 -13.80
C GLY A 131 -6.65 -3.16 -13.63
N VAL A 132 -7.27 -3.31 -12.47
CA VAL A 132 -8.52 -2.63 -12.13
C VAL A 132 -8.31 -1.12 -12.07
N GLY A 133 -7.24 -0.64 -11.45
CA GLY A 133 -6.90 0.78 -11.38
C GLY A 133 -6.75 1.42 -12.76
N ILE A 134 -6.02 0.78 -13.67
CA ILE A 134 -5.86 1.22 -15.06
C ILE A 134 -7.21 1.21 -15.79
N GLY A 135 -8.04 0.19 -15.55
CA GLY A 135 -9.39 0.09 -16.12
C GLY A 135 -10.27 1.25 -15.66
N PHE A 136 -10.28 1.57 -14.37
CA PHE A 136 -11.01 2.70 -13.80
C PHE A 136 -10.51 4.04 -14.37
N GLN A 137 -9.19 4.24 -14.42
CA GLN A 137 -8.62 5.46 -15.01
C GLN A 137 -9.06 5.64 -16.46
N LYS A 138 -9.08 4.59 -17.27
CA LYS A 138 -9.54 4.66 -18.66
C LYS A 138 -11.04 4.99 -18.77
N MET A 139 -11.86 4.43 -17.86
CA MET A 139 -13.31 4.72 -17.86
C MET A 139 -13.61 6.16 -17.45
N PHE A 140 -12.90 6.68 -16.45
CA PHE A 140 -13.12 8.03 -15.93
C PHE A 140 -12.32 9.12 -16.65
N ALA A 141 -11.21 8.79 -17.32
CA ALA A 141 -10.43 9.75 -18.11
C ALA A 141 -11.23 10.40 -19.25
N GLY A 142 -12.28 9.73 -19.74
CA GLY A 142 -13.22 10.30 -20.68
C GLY A 142 -14.10 11.41 -20.10
N SER A 143 -14.38 11.38 -18.79
CA SER A 143 -15.22 12.34 -18.08
C SER A 143 -14.44 13.52 -17.49
N THR A 144 -13.13 13.40 -17.33
CA THR A 144 -12.28 14.37 -16.61
C THR A 144 -11.24 15.03 -17.51
N LYS A 145 -11.46 15.05 -18.82
CA LYS A 145 -10.70 15.98 -19.68
C LYS A 145 -11.15 17.40 -19.34
N LEU A 146 -10.56 17.97 -18.29
CA LEU A 146 -10.45 19.41 -18.12
C LEU A 146 -9.66 19.89 -19.34
N GLU A 147 -10.40 20.48 -20.28
CA GLU A 147 -9.82 21.21 -21.41
C GLU A 147 -8.95 22.31 -20.78
N MET A 148 -7.63 22.11 -20.80
CA MET A 148 -6.70 23.18 -20.40
C MET A 148 -6.96 24.34 -21.37
N PRO A 149 -7.25 25.56 -20.86
CA PRO A 149 -7.39 26.72 -21.72
C PRO A 149 -6.12 26.85 -22.55
N ALA A 150 -6.32 27.05 -23.85
CA ALA A 150 -5.20 27.24 -24.78
C ALA A 150 -4.26 28.33 -24.26
N PRO A 151 -2.94 28.12 -24.29
CA PRO A 151 -2.01 29.16 -23.89
C PRO A 151 -2.28 30.42 -24.71
N PRO A 152 -2.24 31.60 -24.08
CA PRO A 152 -2.47 32.86 -24.79
C PRO A 152 -1.50 32.95 -25.97
N PRO A 153 -1.93 33.48 -27.13
CA PRO A 153 -1.06 33.63 -28.28
C PRO A 153 0.15 34.48 -27.86
N SER A 154 1.34 33.91 -28.03
CA SER A 154 2.59 34.62 -27.80
C SER A 154 2.59 35.85 -28.69
N ASP A 155 2.49 37.04 -28.10
CA ASP A 155 2.66 38.32 -28.77
C ASP A 155 4.13 38.42 -29.26
N GLU A 156 4.40 37.77 -30.36
CA GLU A 156 5.66 37.93 -31.11
C GLU A 156 5.70 39.25 -31.92
N ARG A 157 4.75 40.17 -31.74
CA ARG A 157 4.62 41.44 -32.42
C ARG A 157 5.04 42.67 -31.61
N ALA A 158 5.60 42.49 -30.43
CA ALA A 158 5.99 43.64 -29.60
C ALA A 158 7.47 43.99 -29.67
N LEU A 159 8.23 43.38 -30.57
CA LEU A 159 9.69 43.70 -30.81
C LEU A 159 9.97 43.84 -32.29
N ALA A 160 9.24 44.70 -33.01
CA ALA A 160 9.64 45.21 -34.31
C ALA A 160 9.57 46.73 -34.31
#